data_0bd423c09e23253ace2e66c26a9fff7d
#
_entry.id   0bd423c09e23253ace2e66c26a9fff7d
#
_cell.length_a   1.000
_cell.length_b   1.000
_cell.length_c   1.000
_cell.angle_alpha   90.00
_cell.angle_beta   90.00
_cell.angle_gamma   90.00
#
_symmetry.space_group_name_H-M   'P 1'
#
loop_
_entity.id
_entity.type
_entity.pdbx_description
1 polymer ?
#
loop_
_entity_poly.entity_id
_entity_poly.type
_entity_poly.pdbx_seq_one_letter_code
_entity_poly.pdbx_strand_id
1 'polypeptide(L)'
;GEGVNQGIRNATGLYYKVVDSDDWLDTDALKKVLAKLTTLVARGTAPDLMICNYVYEHVEDGTSHTVRYTNVFPENRLFNWVHVRHFRPDQNILMHSVMYRTEVLRQCGMVLPKHTFYVDNIFVYQPLPYVKSMYYMDLDLYRYFIGRADQSVNESVMVKRVDQQLRVTKHMIDCQDL
;
A
#
# COMPACT_ATOMS: atom_id res chain seq x y z
N GLY A 1 -8.66 10.04 -4.30
CA GLY A 1 -9.59 8.92 -4.43
C GLY A 1 -10.00 8.64 -5.87
N GLU A 2 -10.53 9.61 -6.61
CA GLU A 2 -11.07 9.36 -7.96
C GLU A 2 -10.03 8.88 -8.97
N GLY A 3 -8.81 9.41 -8.96
CA GLY A 3 -7.74 8.92 -9.84
C GLY A 3 -7.45 7.44 -9.63
N VAL A 4 -7.41 6.99 -8.38
CA VAL A 4 -7.23 5.57 -8.05
C VAL A 4 -8.43 4.73 -8.52
N ASN A 5 -9.67 5.20 -8.32
CA ASN A 5 -10.87 4.52 -8.81
C ASN A 5 -10.84 4.33 -10.33
N GLN A 6 -10.46 5.37 -11.08
CA GLN A 6 -10.33 5.31 -12.54
C GLN A 6 -9.21 4.34 -12.93
N GLY A 7 -8.07 4.38 -12.22
CA GLY A 7 -6.97 3.46 -12.44
C GLY A 7 -7.39 2.00 -12.29
N ILE A 8 -8.11 1.64 -11.23
CA ILE A 8 -8.59 0.27 -10.98
C ILE A 8 -9.57 -0.17 -12.09
N ARG A 9 -10.49 0.72 -12.49
CA ARG A 9 -11.47 0.40 -13.56
C ARG A 9 -10.80 0.11 -14.90
N ASN A 10 -9.76 0.85 -15.24
CA ASN A 10 -9.09 0.78 -16.55
C ASN A 10 -7.84 -0.10 -16.55
N ALA A 11 -7.39 -0.62 -15.40
CA ALA A 11 -6.20 -1.46 -15.33
C ALA A 11 -6.38 -2.77 -16.13
N THR A 12 -5.40 -3.10 -16.94
CA THR A 12 -5.33 -4.36 -17.71
C THR A 12 -4.24 -5.30 -17.19
N GLY A 13 -3.36 -4.80 -16.31
CA GLY A 13 -2.30 -5.59 -15.70
C GLY A 13 -2.81 -6.51 -14.59
N LEU A 14 -2.07 -7.59 -14.31
CA LEU A 14 -2.38 -8.54 -13.25
C LEU A 14 -2.25 -7.92 -11.86
N TYR A 15 -1.34 -6.97 -11.68
CA TYR A 15 -1.10 -6.27 -10.43
C TYR A 15 -1.31 -4.78 -10.59
N TYR A 16 -1.75 -4.16 -9.52
CA TYR A 16 -2.03 -2.74 -9.43
C TYR A 16 -1.20 -2.09 -8.32
N LYS A 17 -0.49 -1.04 -8.66
CA LYS A 17 0.31 -0.23 -7.73
C LYS A 17 -0.07 1.24 -7.88
N VAL A 18 -0.35 1.90 -6.77
CA VAL A 18 -0.49 3.36 -6.74
C VAL A 18 0.88 3.98 -6.50
N VAL A 19 1.17 5.01 -7.28
CA VAL A 19 2.34 5.88 -7.08
C VAL A 19 1.82 7.32 -7.14
N ASP A 20 2.05 8.08 -6.08
CA ASP A 20 1.66 9.48 -6.01
C ASP A 20 2.57 10.33 -6.91
N SER A 21 2.08 11.50 -7.34
CA SER A 21 2.73 12.30 -8.37
C SER A 21 4.06 12.93 -7.93
N ASP A 22 4.29 13.03 -6.64
CA ASP A 22 5.50 13.57 -6.02
C ASP A 22 6.47 12.48 -5.51
N ASP A 23 6.07 11.22 -5.64
CA ASP A 23 6.82 10.05 -5.21
C ASP A 23 7.44 9.28 -6.39
N TRP A 24 8.30 8.31 -6.09
CA TRP A 24 8.90 7.46 -7.12
C TRP A 24 9.16 6.04 -6.64
N LEU A 25 9.47 5.16 -7.59
CA LEU A 25 9.90 3.79 -7.31
C LEU A 25 11.40 3.65 -7.59
N ASP A 26 12.09 2.94 -6.70
CA ASP A 26 13.47 2.52 -6.96
C ASP A 26 13.49 1.54 -8.14
N THR A 27 14.24 1.89 -9.17
CA THR A 27 14.24 1.14 -10.45
C THR A 27 14.79 -0.27 -10.30
N ASP A 28 15.83 -0.47 -9.50
CA ASP A 28 16.43 -1.80 -9.33
C ASP A 28 15.58 -2.70 -8.45
N ALA A 29 14.98 -2.13 -7.40
CA ALA A 29 13.98 -2.84 -6.60
C ALA A 29 12.77 -3.24 -7.45
N LEU A 30 12.27 -2.34 -8.30
CA LEU A 30 11.14 -2.62 -9.20
C LEU A 30 11.45 -3.77 -10.17
N LYS A 31 12.64 -3.77 -10.78
CA LYS A 31 13.08 -4.88 -11.66
C LYS A 31 13.05 -6.22 -10.94
N LYS A 32 13.54 -6.27 -9.69
CA LYS A 32 13.54 -7.50 -8.87
C LYS A 32 12.12 -7.97 -8.55
N VAL A 33 11.23 -7.05 -8.19
CA VAL A 33 9.81 -7.35 -7.91
C VAL A 33 9.13 -7.91 -9.16
N LEU A 34 9.29 -7.25 -10.30
CA LEU A 34 8.69 -7.69 -11.57
C LEU A 34 9.21 -9.07 -12.00
N ALA A 35 10.52 -9.31 -11.87
CA ALA A 35 11.11 -10.62 -12.17
C ALA A 35 10.52 -11.71 -11.26
N LYS A 36 10.36 -11.44 -9.95
CA LYS A 36 9.76 -12.37 -9.01
C LYS A 36 8.29 -12.63 -9.34
N LEU A 37 7.49 -11.60 -9.60
CA LEU A 37 6.08 -11.74 -9.98
C LEU A 37 5.93 -12.56 -11.26
N THR A 38 6.77 -12.30 -12.27
CA THR A 38 6.77 -13.09 -13.51
C THR A 38 6.99 -14.59 -13.23
N THR A 39 7.96 -14.91 -12.38
CA THR A 39 8.23 -16.30 -11.97
C THR A 39 7.05 -16.93 -11.23
N LEU A 40 6.46 -16.20 -10.27
CA LEU A 40 5.33 -16.71 -9.48
C LEU A 40 4.08 -16.91 -10.34
N VAL A 41 3.80 -16.00 -11.25
CA VAL A 41 2.69 -16.12 -12.21
C VAL A 41 2.89 -17.32 -13.13
N ALA A 42 4.09 -17.52 -13.68
CA ALA A 42 4.41 -18.65 -14.54
C ALA A 42 4.26 -20.00 -13.83
N ARG A 43 4.48 -20.05 -12.51
CA ARG A 43 4.28 -21.25 -11.67
C ARG A 43 2.83 -21.46 -11.23
N GLY A 44 1.91 -20.57 -11.57
CA GLY A 44 0.52 -20.62 -11.08
C GLY A 44 0.38 -20.28 -9.59
N THR A 45 1.36 -19.60 -8.98
CA THR A 45 1.40 -19.24 -7.55
C THR A 45 1.43 -17.73 -7.32
N ALA A 46 0.75 -16.99 -8.17
CA ALA A 46 0.65 -15.53 -8.07
C ALA A 46 -0.02 -15.11 -6.74
N PRO A 47 0.66 -14.34 -5.87
CA PRO A 47 0.06 -13.88 -4.62
C PRO A 47 -1.05 -12.87 -4.87
N ASP A 48 -2.02 -12.79 -3.96
CA ASP A 48 -3.06 -11.76 -3.98
C ASP A 48 -2.50 -10.39 -3.59
N LEU A 49 -1.46 -10.39 -2.75
CA LEU A 49 -0.81 -9.19 -2.24
C LEU A 49 0.71 -9.38 -2.23
N MET A 50 1.41 -8.52 -2.95
CA MET A 50 2.86 -8.34 -2.85
C MET A 50 3.15 -7.15 -1.94
N ILE A 51 4.06 -7.32 -0.98
CA ILE A 51 4.48 -6.30 0.00
C ILE A 51 5.96 -6.03 -0.17
N CYS A 52 6.33 -4.74 -0.18
CA CYS A 52 7.71 -4.26 -0.12
C CYS A 52 7.83 -3.16 0.93
N ASN A 53 9.04 -2.78 1.27
CA ASN A 53 9.30 -1.63 2.13
C ASN A 53 8.98 -0.32 1.41
N TYR A 54 8.84 0.73 2.20
CA TYR A 54 8.86 2.09 1.70
C TYR A 54 9.83 2.95 2.52
N VAL A 55 10.28 4.04 1.94
CA VAL A 55 11.29 4.93 2.51
C VAL A 55 10.75 6.34 2.55
N TYR A 56 10.79 6.96 3.71
CA TYR A 56 10.59 8.40 3.84
C TYR A 56 11.87 9.13 3.40
N GLU A 57 11.78 9.93 2.36
CA GLU A 57 12.89 10.73 1.82
C GLU A 57 12.73 12.19 2.26
N HIS A 58 13.49 12.59 3.26
CA HIS A 58 13.55 13.97 3.76
C HIS A 58 14.56 14.76 2.92
N VAL A 59 14.08 15.36 1.82
CA VAL A 59 14.94 16.02 0.84
C VAL A 59 15.61 17.27 1.38
N GLU A 60 14.97 17.97 2.35
CA GLU A 60 15.52 19.20 2.93
C GLU A 60 16.81 18.98 3.71
N ASP A 61 16.94 17.87 4.43
CA ASP A 61 18.11 17.54 5.24
C ASP A 61 18.93 16.36 4.69
N GLY A 62 18.47 15.76 3.59
CA GLY A 62 19.13 14.63 2.94
C GLY A 62 19.08 13.33 3.74
N THR A 63 18.15 13.21 4.71
CA THR A 63 17.99 11.99 5.50
C THR A 63 16.91 11.10 4.93
N SER A 64 16.97 9.79 5.23
CA SER A 64 15.94 8.83 4.87
C SER A 64 15.64 7.87 6.01
N HIS A 65 14.39 7.41 6.08
CA HIS A 65 13.95 6.42 7.06
C HIS A 65 13.15 5.32 6.37
N THR A 66 13.63 4.08 6.47
CA THR A 66 12.97 2.91 5.87
C THR A 66 12.02 2.26 6.85
N VAL A 67 10.78 2.00 6.41
CA VAL A 67 9.84 1.14 7.11
C VAL A 67 9.92 -0.27 6.51
N ARG A 68 10.41 -1.22 7.32
CA ARG A 68 10.62 -2.63 6.98
C ARG A 68 9.67 -3.52 7.75
N TYR A 69 9.38 -4.69 7.19
CA TYR A 69 8.45 -5.66 7.78
C TYR A 69 9.08 -7.03 8.04
N THR A 70 10.42 -7.11 8.14
CA THR A 70 11.15 -8.38 8.35
C THR A 70 10.79 -9.08 9.65
N ASN A 71 10.31 -8.33 10.66
CA ASN A 71 9.78 -8.88 11.92
C ASN A 71 8.32 -9.31 11.84
N VAL A 72 7.58 -8.92 10.79
CA VAL A 72 6.13 -9.12 10.63
C VAL A 72 5.83 -10.24 9.64
N PHE A 73 6.48 -10.23 8.48
CA PHE A 73 6.20 -11.14 7.37
C PHE A 73 7.36 -12.10 7.10
N PRO A 74 7.08 -13.35 6.72
CA PRO A 74 8.10 -14.22 6.14
C PRO A 74 8.63 -13.65 4.83
N GLU A 75 9.95 -13.70 4.64
CA GLU A 75 10.59 -13.18 3.43
C GLU A 75 10.66 -14.22 2.31
N ASN A 76 10.50 -13.78 1.07
CA ASN A 76 10.78 -14.54 -0.15
C ASN A 76 10.07 -15.90 -0.25
N ARG A 77 8.89 -16.00 0.33
CA ARG A 77 8.00 -17.16 0.19
C ARG A 77 6.54 -16.76 0.24
N LEU A 78 5.67 -17.57 -0.32
CA LEU A 78 4.23 -17.44 -0.16
C LEU A 78 3.84 -17.69 1.29
N PHE A 79 2.93 -16.88 1.82
CA PHE A 79 2.38 -17.02 3.17
C PHE A 79 0.92 -16.54 3.20
N ASN A 80 0.25 -16.82 4.29
CA ASN A 80 -1.11 -16.39 4.57
C ASN A 80 -1.19 -15.71 5.95
N TRP A 81 -2.39 -15.34 6.38
CA TRP A 81 -2.61 -14.59 7.62
C TRP A 81 -2.07 -15.26 8.88
N VAL A 82 -2.03 -16.59 8.95
CA VAL A 82 -1.52 -17.31 10.14
C VAL A 82 -0.01 -17.12 10.34
N HIS A 83 0.71 -16.68 9.35
CA HIS A 83 2.14 -16.43 9.41
C HIS A 83 2.50 -14.97 9.73
N VAL A 84 1.50 -14.09 9.78
CA VAL A 84 1.70 -12.66 10.08
C VAL A 84 1.98 -12.50 11.57
N ARG A 85 3.07 -11.80 11.90
CA ARG A 85 3.50 -11.53 13.27
C ARG A 85 3.05 -10.13 13.71
N HIS A 86 3.42 -9.75 14.92
CA HIS A 86 3.03 -8.46 15.49
C HIS A 86 3.79 -7.29 14.85
N PHE A 87 3.04 -6.24 14.55
CA PHE A 87 3.60 -4.96 14.14
C PHE A 87 4.11 -4.18 15.35
N ARG A 88 5.23 -3.47 15.18
CA ARG A 88 5.63 -2.44 16.13
C ARG A 88 4.75 -1.19 15.96
N PRO A 89 4.66 -0.31 16.97
CA PRO A 89 3.84 0.91 16.88
C PRO A 89 4.23 1.86 15.73
N ASP A 90 5.49 1.81 15.28
CA ASP A 90 6.03 2.60 14.18
C ASP A 90 5.85 1.94 12.80
N GLN A 91 5.27 0.75 12.74
CA GLN A 91 5.06 0.00 11.52
C GLN A 91 3.60 0.03 11.09
N ASN A 92 3.33 0.61 9.92
CA ASN A 92 2.01 0.60 9.31
C ASN A 92 2.12 0.06 7.88
N ILE A 93 1.12 -0.72 7.47
CA ILE A 93 0.95 -1.03 6.05
C ILE A 93 0.30 0.18 5.41
N LEU A 94 1.05 0.88 4.57
CA LEU A 94 0.55 2.00 3.78
C LEU A 94 0.32 1.58 2.32
N MET A 95 -0.40 2.41 1.58
CA MET A 95 -0.58 2.28 0.14
C MET A 95 0.77 2.16 -0.60
N HIS A 96 1.81 2.78 -0.03
CA HIS A 96 3.19 2.76 -0.54
C HIS A 96 3.81 1.36 -0.53
N SER A 97 3.47 0.53 0.45
CA SER A 97 4.07 -0.82 0.61
C SER A 97 3.35 -1.92 -0.16
N VAL A 98 2.12 -1.71 -0.61
CA VAL A 98 1.27 -2.75 -1.19
C VAL A 98 1.20 -2.71 -2.72
N MET A 99 1.10 -3.89 -3.31
CA MET A 99 0.79 -4.12 -4.71
C MET A 99 -0.25 -5.25 -4.75
N TYR A 100 -1.49 -4.91 -5.03
CA TYR A 100 -2.58 -5.87 -5.07
C TYR A 100 -2.73 -6.54 -6.44
N ARG A 101 -3.14 -7.80 -6.45
CA ARG A 101 -3.74 -8.38 -7.64
C ARG A 101 -4.95 -7.54 -8.03
N THR A 102 -5.01 -7.11 -9.29
CA THR A 102 -6.07 -6.22 -9.80
C THR A 102 -7.47 -6.81 -9.55
N GLU A 103 -7.59 -8.13 -9.68
CA GLU A 103 -8.84 -8.85 -9.42
C GLU A 103 -9.32 -8.70 -7.97
N VAL A 104 -8.41 -8.74 -6.99
CA VAL A 104 -8.75 -8.55 -5.56
C VAL A 104 -9.37 -7.18 -5.33
N LEU A 105 -8.82 -6.13 -5.94
CA LEU A 105 -9.36 -4.78 -5.85
C LEU A 105 -10.75 -4.67 -6.48
N ARG A 106 -11.03 -5.43 -7.53
CA ARG A 106 -12.35 -5.48 -8.17
C ARG A 106 -13.35 -6.27 -7.35
N GLN A 107 -12.94 -7.42 -6.81
CA GLN A 107 -13.80 -8.28 -5.99
C GLN A 107 -14.26 -7.59 -4.70
N CYS A 108 -13.42 -6.79 -4.06
CA CYS A 108 -13.80 -6.09 -2.85
C CYS A 108 -14.77 -4.92 -3.08
N GLY A 109 -15.05 -4.56 -4.34
CA GLY A 109 -16.01 -3.53 -4.69
C GLY A 109 -15.66 -2.13 -4.20
N MET A 110 -14.38 -1.89 -3.89
CA MET A 110 -13.94 -0.64 -3.30
C MET A 110 -14.17 0.56 -4.23
N VAL A 111 -14.78 1.60 -3.69
CA VAL A 111 -14.89 2.91 -4.32
C VAL A 111 -14.42 3.97 -3.32
N LEU A 112 -13.26 4.55 -3.58
CA LEU A 112 -12.70 5.58 -2.71
C LEU A 112 -13.51 6.86 -2.80
N PRO A 113 -13.84 7.52 -1.66
CA PRO A 113 -14.51 8.80 -1.65
C PRO A 113 -13.75 9.87 -2.43
N LYS A 114 -14.51 10.68 -3.20
CA LYS A 114 -13.95 11.83 -3.93
C LYS A 114 -13.64 12.96 -2.97
N HIS A 115 -12.63 13.77 -3.30
CA HIS A 115 -12.24 14.96 -2.55
C HIS A 115 -12.07 14.72 -1.04
N THR A 116 -11.56 13.53 -0.68
CA THR A 116 -11.35 13.11 0.71
C THR A 116 -9.88 12.72 0.87
N PHE A 117 -9.24 13.23 1.92
CA PHE A 117 -7.90 12.83 2.33
C PHE A 117 -7.94 11.51 3.12
N TYR A 118 -6.79 10.86 3.28
CA TYR A 118 -6.63 9.60 4.04
C TYR A 118 -7.35 8.39 3.45
N VAL A 119 -7.78 8.47 2.18
CA VAL A 119 -8.42 7.35 1.47
C VAL A 119 -7.46 6.20 1.16
N ASP A 120 -6.16 6.45 1.25
CA ASP A 120 -5.08 5.46 1.22
C ASP A 120 -5.28 4.36 2.28
N ASN A 121 -5.80 4.72 3.47
CA ASN A 121 -6.16 3.74 4.49
C ASN A 121 -7.27 2.79 4.03
N ILE A 122 -8.29 3.29 3.34
CA ILE A 122 -9.35 2.45 2.76
C ILE A 122 -8.76 1.54 1.68
N PHE A 123 -7.89 2.09 0.82
CA PHE A 123 -7.23 1.33 -0.25
C PHE A 123 -6.43 0.13 0.30
N VAL A 124 -5.77 0.30 1.44
CA VAL A 124 -5.05 -0.80 2.08
C VAL A 124 -6.00 -1.76 2.77
N TYR A 125 -6.95 -1.25 3.55
CA TYR A 125 -7.71 -2.03 4.50
C TYR A 125 -8.85 -2.85 3.87
N GLN A 126 -9.65 -2.23 3.00
CA GLN A 126 -10.86 -2.86 2.47
C GLN A 126 -10.60 -4.13 1.65
N PRO A 127 -9.49 -4.27 0.89
CA PRO A 127 -9.22 -5.51 0.16
C PRO A 127 -8.69 -6.66 1.02
N LEU A 128 -8.18 -6.41 2.25
CA LEU A 128 -7.50 -7.43 3.06
C LEU A 128 -8.33 -8.70 3.31
N PRO A 129 -9.64 -8.66 3.58
CA PRO A 129 -10.45 -9.88 3.73
C PRO A 129 -10.47 -10.79 2.49
N TYR A 130 -10.19 -10.25 1.32
CA TYR A 130 -10.15 -10.97 0.03
C TYR A 130 -8.76 -11.53 -0.29
N VAL A 131 -7.75 -11.19 0.51
CA VAL A 131 -6.37 -11.65 0.36
C VAL A 131 -6.20 -13.01 1.02
N LYS A 132 -5.88 -14.05 0.24
CA LYS A 132 -5.64 -15.41 0.72
C LYS A 132 -4.15 -15.76 0.74
N SER A 133 -3.37 -15.16 -0.16
CA SER A 133 -1.94 -15.40 -0.30
C SER A 133 -1.17 -14.10 -0.43
N MET A 134 -0.03 -14.05 0.24
CA MET A 134 0.87 -12.90 0.28
C MET A 134 2.29 -13.29 -0.02
N TYR A 135 3.08 -12.32 -0.46
CA TYR A 135 4.51 -12.44 -0.67
C TYR A 135 5.21 -11.15 -0.21
N TYR A 136 6.26 -11.27 0.58
CA TYR A 136 7.04 -10.13 1.04
C TYR A 136 8.47 -10.19 0.52
N MET A 137 8.94 -9.07 -0.03
CA MET A 137 10.33 -8.86 -0.41
C MET A 137 10.90 -7.70 0.40
N ASP A 138 12.01 -7.93 1.10
CA ASP A 138 12.76 -6.87 1.83
C ASP A 138 13.50 -5.98 0.83
N LEU A 139 12.72 -5.19 0.07
CA LEU A 139 13.20 -4.24 -0.93
C LEU A 139 12.62 -2.87 -0.65
N ASP A 140 13.45 -1.85 -0.65
CA ASP A 140 13.10 -0.46 -0.45
C ASP A 140 12.54 0.12 -1.76
N LEU A 141 11.33 -0.34 -2.14
CA LEU A 141 10.75 -0.09 -3.46
C LEU A 141 10.19 1.32 -3.62
N TYR A 142 9.40 1.76 -2.64
CA TYR A 142 8.68 3.03 -2.74
C TYR A 142 9.44 4.14 -2.02
N ARG A 143 9.62 5.26 -2.70
CA ARG A 143 10.27 6.46 -2.17
C ARG A 143 9.23 7.54 -1.96
N TYR A 144 8.93 7.81 -0.69
CA TYR A 144 7.94 8.77 -0.28
C TYR A 144 8.60 10.10 0.03
N PHE A 145 8.33 11.10 -0.79
CA PHE A 145 8.87 12.44 -0.64
C PHE A 145 8.27 13.16 0.58
N ILE A 146 9.13 13.63 1.49
CA ILE A 146 8.76 14.48 2.64
C ILE A 146 9.47 15.83 2.51
N GLY A 147 8.75 16.93 2.69
CA GLY A 147 9.33 18.29 2.67
C GLY A 147 8.38 19.38 2.18
N ARG A 148 7.17 19.05 1.73
CA ARG A 148 6.19 20.07 1.31
C ARG A 148 5.33 20.50 2.48
N ALA A 149 5.14 21.81 2.64
CA ALA A 149 4.33 22.40 3.72
C ALA A 149 2.83 22.04 3.67
N ASP A 150 2.33 21.66 2.48
CA ASP A 150 0.92 21.31 2.23
C ASP A 150 0.62 19.80 2.35
N GLN A 151 1.62 18.99 2.73
CA GLN A 151 1.43 17.54 2.85
C GLN A 151 0.41 17.17 3.95
N SER A 152 -0.35 16.12 3.68
CA SER A 152 -1.42 15.64 4.58
C SER A 152 -0.91 15.16 5.95
N VAL A 153 0.36 14.85 6.05
CA VAL A 153 1.03 14.40 7.29
C VAL A 153 1.41 15.55 8.23
N ASN A 154 1.32 16.82 7.80
CA ASN A 154 1.58 17.95 8.67
C ASN A 154 0.45 18.11 9.71
N GLU A 155 0.82 18.27 10.98
CA GLU A 155 -0.12 18.35 12.12
C GLU A 155 -1.20 19.43 11.91
N SER A 156 -0.81 20.63 11.48
CA SER A 156 -1.74 21.73 11.23
C SER A 156 -2.77 21.42 10.12
N VAL A 157 -2.38 20.57 9.14
CA VAL A 157 -3.25 20.11 8.07
C VAL A 157 -4.16 18.99 8.59
N MET A 158 -3.64 18.09 9.42
CA MET A 158 -4.40 16.99 10.02
C MET A 158 -5.52 17.53 10.94
N VAL A 159 -5.23 18.50 11.78
CA VAL A 159 -6.23 19.14 12.67
C VAL A 159 -7.37 19.73 11.87
N LYS A 160 -7.07 20.42 10.76
CA LYS A 160 -8.10 21.03 9.89
C LYS A 160 -8.96 20.02 9.14
N ARG A 161 -8.53 18.74 9.05
CA ARG A 161 -9.19 17.68 8.28
C ARG A 161 -9.60 16.48 9.13
N VAL A 162 -9.75 16.69 10.43
CA VAL A 162 -10.13 15.62 11.37
C VAL A 162 -11.48 14.97 11.02
N ASP A 163 -12.42 15.75 10.46
CA ASP A 163 -13.71 15.24 9.98
C ASP A 163 -13.55 14.21 8.85
N GLN A 164 -12.57 14.41 7.98
CA GLN A 164 -12.27 13.46 6.91
C GLN A 164 -11.62 12.18 7.46
N GLN A 165 -10.72 12.31 8.43
CA GLN A 165 -10.14 11.16 9.12
C GLN A 165 -11.23 10.33 9.82
N LEU A 166 -12.16 10.97 10.51
CA LEU A 166 -13.30 10.30 11.16
C LEU A 166 -14.20 9.58 10.13
N ARG A 167 -14.46 10.21 9.00
CA ARG A 167 -15.25 9.60 7.90
C ARG A 167 -14.57 8.36 7.35
N VAL A 168 -13.25 8.42 7.12
CA VAL A 168 -12.46 7.28 6.64
C VAL A 168 -12.45 6.16 7.68
N THR A 169 -12.21 6.48 8.96
CA THR A 169 -12.22 5.50 10.05
C THR A 169 -13.59 4.82 10.16
N LYS A 170 -14.68 5.60 10.09
CA LYS A 170 -16.03 5.02 10.08
C LYS A 170 -16.24 4.07 8.91
N HIS A 171 -15.80 4.46 7.71
CA HIS A 171 -15.90 3.58 6.53
C HIS A 171 -15.14 2.26 6.75
N MET A 172 -13.94 2.31 7.33
CA MET A 172 -13.16 1.11 7.65
C MET A 172 -13.87 0.21 8.66
N ILE A 173 -14.53 0.79 9.67
CA ILE A 173 -15.33 0.02 10.65
C ILE A 173 -16.51 -0.63 9.95
N ASP A 174 -17.24 0.12 9.15
CA ASP A 174 -18.43 -0.38 8.43
C ASP A 174 -18.07 -1.51 7.43
N CYS A 175 -16.83 -1.58 6.96
CA CYS A 175 -16.35 -2.67 6.10
C CYS A 175 -16.02 -3.98 6.85
N GLN A 176 -16.08 -4.01 8.18
CA GLN A 176 -15.76 -5.22 8.96
C GLN A 176 -16.90 -6.24 9.02
N ASP A 177 -18.11 -5.86 8.69
CA ASP A 177 -19.29 -6.73 8.70
C ASP A 177 -19.44 -7.58 7.42
N LEU A 178 -18.31 -7.95 6.82
CA LEU A 178 -18.24 -8.80 5.62
C LEU A 178 -18.23 -10.30 5.97
#